data_e990f49c7033a8fd7b399da059dbed9e
#
_entry.id   e990f49c7033a8fd7b399da059dbed9e
#
_cell.length_a   1.000
_cell.length_b   1.000
_cell.length_c   1.000
_cell.angle_alpha   90.00
_cell.angle_beta   90.00
_cell.angle_gamma   90.00
#
_symmetry.space_group_name_H-M   'P 1'
#
loop_
_entity.id
_entity.type
_entity.pdbx_description
1 polymer ?
#
loop_
_entity_poly.entity_id
_entity_poly.type
_entity_poly.pdbx_seq_one_letter_code
_entity_poly.pdbx_strand_id
1 'polypeptide(L)'
;MMALEYDMVGTCMTAGGNTMVPTFGAEAKLGTNPIAIAVPTLNKPPFVFDAATTTIAGNKMGLLERIGAEMQPGWVAHDDGTPDMNGGGEFQYAKGPQRMQLPLGSTRELGSHKCYGLAVSFDIMCGMLSNGFGFKTLDASRRAHYVSAFRVDGFA
;
A
#
# COMPACT_ATOMS: atom_id res chain seq x y z
N MET A 1 -14.57 0.86 -11.02
CA MET A 1 -15.80 1.50 -11.53
C MET A 1 -16.44 0.67 -12.64
N MET A 2 -15.69 0.14 -13.64
CA MET A 2 -16.26 -0.65 -14.77
C MET A 2 -17.18 -1.79 -14.34
N ALA A 3 -16.86 -2.52 -13.26
CA ALA A 3 -17.72 -3.59 -12.77
C ALA A 3 -19.13 -3.14 -12.36
N LEU A 4 -19.26 -1.89 -11.87
CA LEU A 4 -20.55 -1.33 -11.45
C LEU A 4 -21.55 -1.16 -12.60
N GLU A 5 -21.07 -0.96 -13.83
CA GLU A 5 -21.90 -0.83 -15.03
C GLU A 5 -22.65 -2.15 -15.37
N TYR A 6 -22.16 -3.26 -14.79
CA TYR A 6 -22.71 -4.60 -15.00
C TYR A 6 -23.29 -5.19 -13.70
N ASP A 7 -23.58 -4.35 -12.72
CA ASP A 7 -24.08 -4.76 -11.40
C ASP A 7 -23.18 -5.80 -10.71
N MET A 8 -21.88 -5.55 -10.76
CA MET A 8 -20.84 -6.42 -10.20
C MET A 8 -20.04 -5.73 -9.12
N VAL A 9 -19.62 -6.49 -8.12
CA VAL A 9 -18.57 -6.06 -7.17
C VAL A 9 -17.22 -6.18 -7.87
N GLY A 10 -16.51 -5.07 -7.97
CA GLY A 10 -15.16 -5.03 -8.55
C GLY A 10 -14.08 -4.94 -7.48
N THR A 11 -13.00 -5.70 -7.63
CA THR A 11 -11.81 -5.59 -6.79
C THR A 11 -10.56 -5.48 -7.67
N CYS A 12 -9.69 -4.56 -7.33
CA CYS A 12 -8.38 -4.40 -7.96
C CYS A 12 -7.30 -4.29 -6.89
N MET A 13 -6.22 -5.03 -7.05
CA MET A 13 -5.04 -4.94 -6.19
C MET A 13 -3.79 -4.78 -7.05
N THR A 14 -2.78 -4.15 -6.48
CA THR A 14 -1.47 -4.01 -7.13
C THR A 14 -0.38 -4.39 -6.15
N ALA A 15 0.62 -5.10 -6.63
CA ALA A 15 1.86 -5.35 -5.89
C ALA A 15 3.07 -4.87 -6.70
N GLY A 16 4.10 -4.47 -6.01
CA GLY A 16 5.39 -4.11 -6.61
C GLY A 16 6.04 -2.88 -5.98
N GLY A 17 7.33 -2.82 -6.14
CA GLY A 17 8.20 -1.85 -5.48
C GLY A 17 8.76 -2.38 -4.16
N ASN A 18 9.64 -1.58 -3.56
CA ASN A 18 10.34 -1.91 -2.33
C ASN A 18 10.47 -0.65 -1.47
N THR A 19 9.35 -0.10 -1.03
CA THR A 19 9.31 1.16 -0.27
C THR A 19 8.80 0.99 1.15
N MET A 20 8.12 -0.12 1.46
CA MET A 20 7.56 -0.41 2.78
C MET A 20 8.44 -1.41 3.54
N VAL A 21 8.80 -1.05 4.78
CA VAL A 21 9.49 -1.95 5.69
C VAL A 21 8.51 -2.90 6.36
N PRO A 22 8.91 -4.15 6.60
CA PRO A 22 8.14 -5.06 7.43
C PRO A 22 8.02 -4.55 8.87
N THR A 23 6.94 -4.89 9.57
CA THR A 23 6.91 -4.72 11.03
C THR A 23 8.08 -5.47 11.66
N PHE A 24 8.90 -4.78 12.45
CA PHE A 24 10.18 -5.24 13.00
C PHE A 24 11.32 -5.46 12.00
N GLY A 25 11.17 -5.01 10.77
CA GLY A 25 12.23 -5.08 9.77
C GLY A 25 12.88 -3.74 9.51
N ALA A 26 14.12 -3.75 9.04
CA ALA A 26 14.90 -2.57 8.71
C ALA A 26 15.20 -2.45 7.21
N GLU A 27 14.65 -3.32 6.38
CA GLU A 27 14.84 -3.29 4.93
C GLU A 27 13.48 -3.29 4.22
N ALA A 28 13.24 -2.31 3.36
CA ALA A 28 12.02 -2.24 2.57
C ALA A 28 11.93 -3.43 1.61
N LYS A 29 10.84 -4.18 1.68
CA LYS A 29 10.62 -5.43 0.92
C LYS A 29 9.36 -5.42 0.08
N LEU A 30 8.40 -4.57 0.40
CA LEU A 30 7.11 -4.47 -0.27
C LEU A 30 6.90 -3.07 -0.83
N GLY A 31 6.00 -2.93 -1.77
CA GLY A 31 5.50 -1.65 -2.22
C GLY A 31 4.36 -1.13 -1.35
N THR A 32 3.70 -0.10 -1.81
CA THR A 32 2.50 0.45 -1.16
C THR A 32 1.28 -0.45 -1.29
N ASN A 33 1.35 -1.45 -2.13
CA ASN A 33 0.41 -2.53 -2.38
C ASN A 33 -1.06 -2.12 -2.12
N PRO A 34 -1.65 -1.27 -2.99
CA PRO A 34 -3.01 -0.77 -2.80
C PRO A 34 -4.07 -1.80 -3.14
N ILE A 35 -5.25 -1.60 -2.55
CA ILE A 35 -6.49 -2.28 -2.92
C ILE A 35 -7.58 -1.24 -3.22
N ALA A 36 -8.36 -1.50 -4.26
CA ALA A 36 -9.59 -0.79 -4.56
C ALA A 36 -10.76 -1.77 -4.64
N ILE A 37 -11.88 -1.41 -4.00
CA ILE A 37 -13.12 -2.19 -4.01
C ILE A 37 -14.27 -1.24 -4.39
N ALA A 38 -15.10 -1.67 -5.34
CA ALA A 38 -16.31 -0.96 -5.73
C ALA A 38 -17.51 -1.91 -5.64
N VAL A 39 -18.54 -1.49 -4.93
CA VAL A 39 -19.77 -2.28 -4.70
C VAL A 39 -20.98 -1.47 -5.18
N PRO A 40 -21.82 -2.05 -6.06
CA PRO A 40 -23.05 -1.40 -6.47
C PRO A 40 -24.05 -1.30 -5.30
N THR A 41 -24.95 -0.35 -5.38
CA THR A 41 -26.03 -0.16 -4.41
C THR A 41 -27.33 0.08 -5.16
N LEU A 42 -28.46 -0.30 -4.57
CA LEU A 42 -29.74 -0.23 -5.26
C LEU A 42 -30.18 1.24 -5.53
N ASN A 43 -30.18 2.10 -4.51
CA ASN A 43 -30.75 3.44 -4.54
C ASN A 43 -29.82 4.53 -3.96
N LYS A 44 -28.55 4.23 -3.80
CA LYS A 44 -27.54 5.13 -3.23
C LYS A 44 -26.31 5.20 -4.14
N PRO A 45 -25.44 6.18 -3.97
CA PRO A 45 -24.14 6.13 -4.62
C PRO A 45 -23.40 4.83 -4.28
N PRO A 46 -22.64 4.25 -5.21
CA PRO A 46 -21.91 3.01 -4.95
C PRO A 46 -20.91 3.20 -3.80
N PHE A 47 -20.66 2.13 -3.06
CA PHE A 47 -19.53 2.10 -2.14
C PHE A 47 -18.24 1.98 -2.95
N VAL A 48 -17.29 2.86 -2.69
CA VAL A 48 -15.95 2.83 -3.29
C VAL A 48 -14.92 3.00 -2.18
N PHE A 49 -14.02 2.05 -2.08
CA PHE A 49 -12.86 2.08 -1.19
C PHE A 49 -11.60 2.00 -2.06
N ASP A 50 -10.62 2.84 -1.81
CA ASP A 50 -9.32 2.80 -2.47
C ASP A 50 -8.25 3.28 -1.48
N ALA A 51 -7.32 2.39 -1.12
CA ALA A 51 -6.29 2.69 -0.15
C ALA A 51 -4.99 1.92 -0.42
N ALA A 52 -3.87 2.57 -0.15
CA ALA A 52 -2.59 1.91 0.01
C ALA A 52 -2.51 1.19 1.37
N THR A 53 -1.62 0.22 1.50
CA THR A 53 -1.32 -0.46 2.77
C THR A 53 -0.22 0.24 3.58
N THR A 54 0.31 1.34 3.07
CA THR A 54 1.28 2.20 3.77
C THR A 54 0.59 3.41 4.41
N THR A 55 1.19 3.95 5.48
CA THR A 55 0.70 5.14 6.18
C THR A 55 0.70 6.39 5.29
N ILE A 56 1.62 6.46 4.35
CA ILE A 56 1.79 7.58 3.43
C ILE A 56 2.13 7.08 2.03
N ALA A 57 1.66 7.79 1.01
CA ALA A 57 2.07 7.57 -0.37
C ALA A 57 3.44 8.21 -0.65
N GLY A 58 4.29 7.53 -1.44
CA GLY A 58 5.61 8.06 -1.81
C GLY A 58 5.54 9.43 -2.50
N ASN A 59 4.55 9.65 -3.37
CA ASN A 59 4.37 10.94 -4.04
C ASN A 59 3.99 12.07 -3.06
N LYS A 60 3.30 11.76 -1.97
CA LYS A 60 2.99 12.74 -0.93
C LYS A 60 4.26 13.17 -0.19
N MET A 61 5.19 12.24 0.09
CA MET A 61 6.50 12.59 0.65
C MET A 61 7.26 13.58 -0.26
N GLY A 62 7.33 13.29 -1.57
CA GLY A 62 7.95 14.20 -2.52
C GLY A 62 7.23 15.57 -2.66
N LEU A 63 5.92 15.62 -2.40
CA LEU A 63 5.20 16.89 -2.33
C LEU A 63 5.61 17.69 -1.10
N LEU A 64 5.68 17.05 0.08
CA LEU A 64 6.08 17.71 1.32
C LEU A 64 7.47 18.34 1.20
N GLU A 65 8.43 17.61 0.62
CA GLU A 65 9.77 18.13 0.35
C GLU A 65 9.74 19.39 -0.52
N ARG A 66 8.93 19.39 -1.60
CA ARG A 66 8.83 20.54 -2.50
C ARG A 66 8.20 21.78 -1.86
N ILE A 67 7.28 21.59 -0.92
CA ILE A 67 6.59 22.70 -0.25
C ILE A 67 7.19 23.05 1.12
N GLY A 68 8.28 22.37 1.53
CA GLY A 68 8.92 22.58 2.82
C GLY A 68 8.04 22.20 4.02
N ALA A 69 7.13 21.24 3.87
CA ALA A 69 6.26 20.79 4.95
C ALA A 69 6.88 19.61 5.69
N GLU A 70 6.60 19.53 6.98
CA GLU A 70 7.12 18.51 7.87
C GLU A 70 6.44 17.15 7.71
N MET A 71 7.21 16.08 7.98
CA MET A 71 6.68 14.73 8.09
C MET A 71 5.90 14.56 9.39
N GLN A 72 4.79 13.81 9.31
CA GLN A 72 4.02 13.49 10.51
C GLN A 72 4.57 12.23 11.20
N PRO A 73 4.40 12.11 12.53
CA PRO A 73 4.77 10.92 13.28
C PRO A 73 4.17 9.64 12.67
N GLY A 74 4.96 8.58 12.63
CA GLY A 74 4.50 7.26 12.20
C GLY A 74 4.34 7.07 10.69
N TRP A 75 4.87 7.97 9.86
CA TRP A 75 4.82 7.81 8.41
C TRP A 75 5.98 7.00 7.85
N VAL A 76 7.15 7.15 8.44
CA VAL A 76 8.40 6.52 7.99
C VAL A 76 9.13 5.86 9.14
N ALA A 77 10.07 4.98 8.81
CA ALA A 77 10.99 4.38 9.74
C ALA A 77 12.38 5.02 9.63
N HIS A 78 13.13 4.95 10.72
CA HIS A 78 14.58 5.18 10.75
C HIS A 78 15.32 4.05 10.01
N ASP A 79 16.63 4.24 9.77
CA ASP A 79 17.46 3.26 9.06
C ASP A 79 17.54 1.88 9.75
N ASP A 80 17.29 1.84 11.06
CA ASP A 80 17.22 0.60 11.84
C ASP A 80 15.83 -0.07 11.80
N GLY A 81 14.87 0.51 11.08
CA GLY A 81 13.49 0.03 10.96
C GLY A 81 12.56 0.48 12.08
N THR A 82 13.05 1.22 13.07
CA THR A 82 12.18 1.75 14.13
C THR A 82 11.28 2.86 13.59
N PRO A 83 9.98 2.88 13.95
CA PRO A 83 9.07 3.93 13.52
C PRO A 83 9.49 5.31 14.03
N ASP A 84 9.55 6.29 13.15
CA ASP A 84 9.72 7.69 13.56
C ASP A 84 8.38 8.22 14.10
N MET A 85 8.25 8.22 15.42
CA MET A 85 7.06 8.69 16.13
C MET A 85 7.17 10.13 16.61
N ASN A 86 8.28 10.80 16.35
CA ASN A 86 8.45 12.21 16.71
C ASN A 86 7.92 13.12 15.60
N GLY A 87 8.05 12.69 14.36
CA GLY A 87 7.77 13.54 13.21
C GLY A 87 8.70 14.76 13.17
N GLY A 88 8.41 15.66 12.28
CA GLY A 88 9.27 16.81 12.05
C GLY A 88 10.57 16.42 11.32
N GLY A 89 11.28 17.43 10.88
CA GLY A 89 12.50 17.25 10.11
C GLY A 89 12.28 17.32 8.61
N GLU A 90 13.31 17.78 7.94
CA GLU A 90 13.33 17.84 6.48
C GLU A 90 13.51 16.44 5.92
N PHE A 91 12.49 15.91 5.31
CA PHE A 91 12.61 14.69 4.53
C PHE A 91 13.32 15.01 3.20
N GLN A 92 14.52 14.50 3.04
CA GLN A 92 15.27 14.65 1.79
C GLN A 92 15.02 13.45 0.88
N TYR A 93 13.96 13.53 0.09
CA TYR A 93 13.58 12.50 -0.88
C TYR A 93 14.69 12.15 -1.89
N ALA A 94 15.52 13.14 -2.24
CA ALA A 94 16.57 12.99 -3.23
C ALA A 94 17.90 12.46 -2.69
N LYS A 95 18.11 12.43 -1.39
CA LYS A 95 19.43 12.15 -0.79
C LYS A 95 19.46 10.96 0.17
N GLY A 96 18.31 10.36 0.47
CA GLY A 96 18.24 9.24 1.41
C GLY A 96 18.32 7.87 0.73
N PRO A 97 18.95 6.88 1.38
CA PRO A 97 18.80 5.49 0.99
C PRO A 97 17.38 5.06 1.31
N GLN A 98 16.65 4.63 0.34
CA GLN A 98 15.35 3.96 0.41
C GLN A 98 14.24 4.69 1.21
N ARG A 99 13.10 4.80 0.57
CA ARG A 99 11.85 5.26 1.16
C ARG A 99 11.36 4.19 2.14
N MET A 100 11.56 4.42 3.41
CA MET A 100 11.21 3.51 4.50
C MET A 100 9.78 3.81 4.97
N GLN A 101 8.79 3.61 4.11
CA GLN A 101 7.38 3.78 4.51
C GLN A 101 6.97 2.73 5.53
N LEU A 102 6.18 3.13 6.52
CA LEU A 102 5.59 2.21 7.48
C LEU A 102 4.26 1.64 6.96
N PRO A 103 3.92 0.38 7.32
CA PRO A 103 2.56 -0.14 7.13
C PRO A 103 1.53 0.70 7.89
N LEU A 104 0.29 0.74 7.44
CA LEU A 104 -0.81 1.33 8.21
C LEU A 104 -0.81 0.79 9.64
N GLY A 105 -0.94 1.69 10.61
CA GLY A 105 -0.78 1.41 12.02
C GLY A 105 0.62 1.71 12.55
N SER A 106 1.60 2.04 11.71
CA SER A 106 2.96 2.50 12.07
C SER A 106 3.70 1.55 13.00
N THR A 107 3.25 1.40 14.26
CA THR A 107 3.83 0.51 15.26
C THR A 107 3.05 -0.81 15.38
N ARG A 108 3.67 -1.81 16.02
CA ARG A 108 3.00 -3.08 16.30
C ARG A 108 1.74 -2.87 17.15
N GLU A 109 1.83 -2.02 18.15
CA GLU A 109 0.74 -1.72 19.11
C GLU A 109 -0.44 -1.08 18.39
N LEU A 110 -0.18 -0.24 17.38
CA LEU A 110 -1.20 0.36 16.53
C LEU A 110 -1.65 -0.53 15.37
N GLY A 111 -1.09 -1.75 15.26
CA GLY A 111 -1.57 -2.77 14.34
C GLY A 111 -0.85 -2.84 13.00
N SER A 112 0.35 -2.29 12.84
CA SER A 112 1.13 -2.32 11.60
C SER A 112 1.32 -3.73 11.02
N HIS A 113 1.45 -4.75 11.88
CA HIS A 113 1.57 -6.15 11.46
C HIS A 113 0.35 -6.65 10.67
N LYS A 114 -0.86 -6.11 10.91
CA LYS A 114 -2.08 -6.47 10.18
C LYS A 114 -2.00 -5.97 8.73
N CYS A 115 -1.67 -4.70 8.56
CA CYS A 115 -1.52 -4.12 7.21
C CYS A 115 -0.28 -4.64 6.49
N TYR A 116 0.80 -4.94 7.19
CA TYR A 116 1.92 -5.65 6.61
C TYR A 116 1.49 -7.03 6.08
N GLY A 117 0.76 -7.82 6.88
CA GLY A 117 0.21 -9.11 6.44
C GLY A 117 -0.74 -8.99 5.24
N LEU A 118 -1.56 -7.94 5.20
CA LEU A 118 -2.43 -7.65 4.06
C LEU A 118 -1.62 -7.33 2.80
N ALA A 119 -0.58 -6.50 2.91
CA ALA A 119 0.32 -6.17 1.81
C ALA A 119 1.06 -7.40 1.27
N VAL A 120 1.48 -8.32 2.15
CA VAL A 120 2.06 -9.63 1.77
C VAL A 120 1.05 -10.46 0.99
N SER A 121 -0.22 -10.49 1.42
CA SER A 121 -1.27 -11.22 0.70
C SER A 121 -1.47 -10.67 -0.72
N PHE A 122 -1.40 -9.35 -0.89
CA PHE A 122 -1.48 -8.75 -2.23
C PHE A 122 -0.25 -9.08 -3.08
N ASP A 123 0.94 -9.13 -2.48
CA ASP A 123 2.15 -9.52 -3.18
C ASP A 123 2.06 -10.97 -3.69
N ILE A 124 1.50 -11.86 -2.88
CA ILE A 124 1.23 -13.25 -3.28
C ILE A 124 0.21 -13.30 -4.43
N MET A 125 -0.93 -12.66 -4.26
CA MET A 125 -2.04 -12.74 -5.23
C MET A 125 -1.70 -12.06 -6.57
N CYS A 126 -1.06 -10.91 -6.53
CA CYS A 126 -0.70 -10.18 -7.74
C CYS A 126 0.59 -10.69 -8.37
N GLY A 127 1.63 -10.91 -7.56
CA GLY A 127 2.98 -11.20 -8.02
C GLY A 127 3.29 -12.68 -8.13
N MET A 128 3.25 -13.40 -7.01
CA MET A 128 3.69 -14.79 -6.96
C MET A 128 2.80 -15.73 -7.77
N LEU A 129 1.47 -15.61 -7.64
CA LEU A 129 0.53 -16.47 -8.37
C LEU A 129 0.52 -16.20 -9.88
N SER A 130 0.97 -15.03 -10.33
CA SER A 130 1.14 -14.73 -11.75
C SER A 130 2.48 -15.21 -12.32
N ASN A 131 3.25 -15.98 -11.57
CA ASN A 131 4.61 -16.41 -11.90
C ASN A 131 5.56 -15.23 -12.20
N GLY A 132 5.27 -14.08 -11.63
CA GLY A 132 5.99 -12.85 -11.89
C GLY A 132 7.16 -12.63 -10.96
N PHE A 133 6.92 -12.64 -9.66
CA PHE A 133 7.92 -12.27 -8.65
C PHE A 133 7.39 -12.37 -7.22
N GLY A 134 8.26 -12.39 -6.25
CA GLY A 134 7.97 -12.28 -4.82
C GLY A 134 9.07 -11.52 -4.10
N PHE A 135 8.74 -10.96 -2.99
CA PHE A 135 9.48 -10.14 -2.02
C PHE A 135 10.84 -9.52 -2.38
N LYS A 136 11.72 -10.13 -3.08
CA LYS A 136 13.10 -9.63 -3.29
C LYS A 136 13.61 -9.76 -4.72
N THR A 137 12.95 -10.53 -5.52
CA THR A 137 13.36 -10.74 -6.92
C THR A 137 12.90 -9.60 -7.82
N LEU A 138 12.32 -8.57 -7.22
CA LEU A 138 11.77 -7.44 -7.91
C LEU A 138 12.84 -6.44 -8.27
N ASP A 139 13.01 -6.33 -9.53
CA ASP A 139 13.25 -5.03 -10.13
C ASP A 139 12.16 -4.08 -9.63
N ALA A 140 12.56 -3.03 -8.90
CA ALA A 140 11.63 -2.05 -8.33
C ALA A 140 10.70 -1.39 -9.38
N SER A 141 10.99 -1.61 -10.67
CA SER A 141 10.18 -1.16 -11.81
C SER A 141 8.98 -2.08 -12.09
N ARG A 142 9.00 -3.33 -11.67
CA ARG A 142 7.93 -4.29 -11.96
C ARG A 142 6.70 -4.06 -11.09
N ARG A 143 5.54 -4.23 -11.71
CA ARG A 143 4.23 -4.18 -11.07
C ARG A 143 3.40 -5.36 -11.55
N ALA A 144 2.58 -5.91 -10.67
CA ALA A 144 1.60 -6.90 -11.00
C ALA A 144 0.23 -6.50 -10.45
N HIS A 145 -0.81 -6.93 -11.11
CA HIS A 145 -2.16 -6.57 -10.76
C HIS A 145 -3.03 -7.82 -10.64
N TYR A 146 -3.95 -7.76 -9.69
CA TYR A 146 -5.08 -8.68 -9.60
C TYR A 146 -6.34 -7.88 -9.84
N VAL A 147 -7.21 -8.41 -10.70
CA VAL A 147 -8.53 -7.81 -10.99
C VAL A 147 -9.57 -8.90 -10.93
N SER A 148 -10.67 -8.64 -10.22
CA SER A 148 -11.83 -9.53 -10.19
C SER A 148 -13.13 -8.75 -10.25
N ALA A 149 -14.16 -9.41 -10.76
CA ALA A 149 -15.53 -8.94 -10.72
C ALA A 149 -16.45 -10.10 -10.36
N PHE A 150 -17.37 -9.87 -9.43
CA PHE A 150 -18.34 -10.85 -8.97
C PHE A 150 -19.75 -10.32 -9.20
N ARG A 151 -20.60 -11.12 -9.80
CA ARG A 151 -22.01 -10.77 -9.96
C ARG A 151 -22.70 -10.73 -8.59
N VAL A 152 -23.52 -9.71 -8.35
CA VAL A 152 -24.26 -9.58 -7.08
C VAL A 152 -25.25 -10.74 -6.91
N ASP A 153 -25.93 -11.15 -7.98
CA ASP A 153 -26.87 -12.27 -7.97
C ASP A 153 -26.19 -13.65 -7.79
N GLY A 154 -24.88 -13.74 -7.88
CA GLY A 154 -24.11 -14.94 -7.57
C GLY A 154 -23.96 -15.25 -6.09
N PHE A 155 -24.39 -14.34 -5.19
CA PHE A 155 -24.38 -14.50 -3.74
C PHE A 155 -25.77 -14.87 -3.15
N ALA A 156 -26.77 -15.05 -3.99
CA ALA A 156 -28.14 -15.39 -3.59
C ALA A 156 -28.35 -16.90 -3.43
#